data_0329bdf58dd81ca596f071464299c2ee
#
_entry.id   0329bdf58dd81ca596f071464299c2ee
#
_cell.length_a   1.000
_cell.length_b   1.000
_cell.length_c   1.000
_cell.angle_alpha   90.00
_cell.angle_beta   90.00
_cell.angle_gamma   90.00
#
_symmetry.space_group_name_H-M   'P 1'
#
loop_
_entity.id
_entity.type
_entity.pdbx_description
1 polymer ?
#
loop_
_entity_poly.entity_id
_entity_poly.type
_entity_poly.pdbx_seq_one_letter_code
_entity_poly.pdbx_strand_id
1 'polypeptide(L)'
;MNKESLTVKLLDLVEGRETPETWRSWWDEHETELEALLSRGEFLKLKPCRHGFQWVPVFGSQKGAIAILEKSGTAFEASNLYQERYLAELDAFCEEQKRVQREKQAKFKADNPELFRRYPKFSKALAKVLDPTDEIQPAATEEQIAGRERTLDFTLPSQVREFFLLTAGIQASTGVILSLSGMFDLTIHGERYCVLGEFWKEAD
;
A
#
# COMPACT_ATOMS: atom_id res chain seq x y z
N MET A 1 12.35 -23.67 31.14
CA MET A 1 12.88 -22.31 31.44
C MET A 1 12.41 -21.87 32.83
N ASN A 2 13.21 -21.12 33.61
CA ASN A 2 12.80 -20.52 34.87
C ASN A 2 12.74 -18.98 34.79
N LYS A 3 12.21 -18.31 35.83
CA LYS A 3 12.07 -16.86 35.86
C LYS A 3 13.38 -16.10 35.77
N GLU A 4 14.46 -16.63 36.33
CA GLU A 4 15.77 -15.98 36.28
C GLU A 4 16.35 -15.99 34.86
N SER A 5 16.29 -17.15 34.16
CA SER A 5 16.75 -17.23 32.78
C SER A 5 15.92 -16.38 31.84
N LEU A 6 14.61 -16.27 32.10
CA LEU A 6 13.77 -15.33 31.36
C LEU A 6 14.20 -13.88 31.58
N THR A 7 14.42 -13.47 32.85
CA THR A 7 14.85 -12.11 33.17
C THR A 7 16.14 -11.74 32.45
N VAL A 8 17.14 -12.62 32.43
CA VAL A 8 18.40 -12.39 31.70
C VAL A 8 18.12 -12.18 30.21
N LYS A 9 17.29 -13.01 29.59
CA LYS A 9 16.96 -12.91 28.19
C LYS A 9 16.18 -11.60 27.85
N LEU A 10 15.28 -11.16 28.75
CA LEU A 10 14.59 -9.89 28.61
C LEU A 10 15.54 -8.70 28.74
N LEU A 11 16.55 -8.77 29.62
CA LEU A 11 17.59 -7.74 29.71
C LEU A 11 18.41 -7.66 28.42
N ASP A 12 18.84 -8.83 27.86
CA ASP A 12 19.53 -8.84 26.56
C ASP A 12 18.71 -8.18 25.45
N LEU A 13 17.39 -8.43 25.43
CA LEU A 13 16.49 -7.79 24.48
C LEU A 13 16.38 -6.28 24.73
N VAL A 14 16.15 -5.86 25.97
CA VAL A 14 15.95 -4.43 26.30
C VAL A 14 17.22 -3.61 26.05
N GLU A 15 18.37 -4.15 26.35
CA GLU A 15 19.68 -3.51 26.17
C GLU A 15 20.21 -3.59 24.72
N GLY A 16 19.44 -4.18 23.78
CA GLY A 16 19.77 -4.18 22.36
C GLY A 16 20.79 -5.23 21.94
N ARG A 17 20.99 -6.30 22.73
CA ARG A 17 21.95 -7.39 22.43
C ARG A 17 21.40 -8.48 21.52
N GLU A 18 20.08 -8.48 21.27
CA GLU A 18 19.43 -9.46 20.39
C GLU A 18 19.37 -8.96 18.93
N THR A 19 19.42 -9.91 18.00
CA THR A 19 19.03 -9.64 16.60
C THR A 19 17.60 -10.12 16.36
N PRO A 20 16.92 -9.66 15.28
CA PRO A 20 15.60 -10.18 14.92
C PRO A 20 15.57 -11.70 14.76
N GLU A 21 16.64 -12.29 14.22
CA GLU A 21 16.77 -13.72 13.98
C GLU A 21 16.98 -14.48 15.29
N THR A 22 17.93 -14.03 16.14
CA THR A 22 18.22 -14.69 17.42
C THR A 22 17.03 -14.61 18.36
N TRP A 23 16.32 -13.47 18.40
CA TRP A 23 15.12 -13.31 19.19
C TRP A 23 13.99 -14.23 18.72
N ARG A 24 13.77 -14.32 17.39
CA ARG A 24 12.74 -15.19 16.82
C ARG A 24 13.03 -16.67 17.09
N SER A 25 14.25 -17.13 16.82
CA SER A 25 14.64 -18.51 17.05
C SER A 25 14.47 -18.91 18.52
N TRP A 26 14.93 -18.04 19.43
CA TRP A 26 14.77 -18.27 20.84
C TRP A 26 13.29 -18.31 21.25
N TRP A 27 12.46 -17.42 20.71
CA TRP A 27 11.02 -17.41 20.95
C TRP A 27 10.37 -18.73 20.52
N ASP A 28 10.65 -19.17 19.30
CA ASP A 28 10.05 -20.39 18.74
C ASP A 28 10.44 -21.64 19.52
N GLU A 29 11.66 -21.67 20.07
CA GLU A 29 12.14 -22.77 20.95
C GLU A 29 11.45 -22.80 22.32
N HIS A 30 11.02 -21.64 22.83
CA HIS A 30 10.52 -21.51 24.21
C HIS A 30 9.05 -21.08 24.31
N GLU A 31 8.32 -21.01 23.21
CA GLU A 31 6.95 -20.46 23.16
C GLU A 31 6.03 -21.13 24.20
N THR A 32 6.04 -22.46 24.28
CA THR A 32 5.19 -23.22 25.22
C THR A 32 5.55 -22.93 26.70
N GLU A 33 6.82 -22.81 27.01
CA GLU A 33 7.29 -22.51 28.37
C GLU A 33 6.94 -21.06 28.75
N LEU A 34 7.06 -20.13 27.79
CA LEU A 34 6.68 -18.71 27.97
C LEU A 34 5.20 -18.55 28.22
N GLU A 35 4.35 -19.30 27.51
CA GLU A 35 2.89 -19.27 27.72
C GLU A 35 2.51 -19.76 29.11
N ALA A 36 3.28 -20.70 29.69
CA ALA A 36 3.06 -21.20 31.04
C ALA A 36 3.59 -20.25 32.14
N LEU A 37 4.64 -19.46 31.84
CA LEU A 37 5.31 -18.57 32.81
C LEU A 37 4.71 -17.16 32.88
N LEU A 38 4.17 -16.65 31.76
CA LEU A 38 3.69 -15.29 31.62
C LEU A 38 2.16 -15.24 31.66
N SER A 39 1.62 -14.12 32.11
CA SER A 39 0.21 -13.86 31.88
C SER A 39 -0.08 -13.73 30.37
N ARG A 40 -1.32 -14.00 29.96
CA ARG A 40 -1.72 -13.89 28.54
C ARG A 40 -1.36 -12.54 27.92
N GLY A 41 -1.53 -11.44 28.68
CA GLY A 41 -1.21 -10.10 28.23
C GLY A 41 0.29 -9.85 28.04
N GLU A 42 1.12 -10.36 28.94
CA GLU A 42 2.58 -10.28 28.85
C GLU A 42 3.11 -11.12 27.69
N PHE A 43 2.61 -12.34 27.54
CA PHE A 43 2.95 -13.22 26.44
C PHE A 43 2.67 -12.58 25.07
N LEU A 44 1.47 -12.01 24.88
CA LEU A 44 1.10 -11.37 23.60
C LEU A 44 1.91 -10.11 23.30
N LYS A 45 2.28 -9.33 24.31
CA LYS A 45 3.13 -8.14 24.13
C LYS A 45 4.59 -8.49 23.80
N LEU A 46 5.05 -9.63 24.30
CA LEU A 46 6.42 -10.10 24.07
C LEU A 46 6.56 -10.87 22.75
N LYS A 47 5.49 -11.49 22.26
CA LYS A 47 5.51 -12.31 21.05
C LYS A 47 5.94 -11.49 19.83
N PRO A 48 6.99 -11.92 19.08
CA PRO A 48 7.41 -11.24 17.87
C PRO A 48 6.31 -11.33 16.81
N CYS A 49 5.82 -10.18 16.36
CA CYS A 49 4.81 -10.14 15.29
C CYS A 49 5.41 -10.58 13.93
N ARG A 50 4.55 -10.99 13.01
CA ARG A 50 4.94 -11.14 11.60
C ARG A 50 4.81 -9.78 10.92
N HIS A 51 5.89 -9.28 10.34
CA HIS A 51 5.91 -7.99 9.69
C HIS A 51 6.88 -8.01 8.49
N GLY A 52 6.64 -7.14 7.49
CA GLY A 52 7.50 -6.99 6.32
C GLY A 52 8.85 -6.33 6.63
N PHE A 53 8.92 -5.50 7.66
CA PHE A 53 10.16 -4.91 8.15
C PHE A 53 10.84 -5.83 9.17
N GLN A 54 12.14 -5.98 9.03
CA GLN A 54 12.94 -6.91 9.83
C GLN A 54 12.97 -6.52 11.32
N TRP A 55 13.06 -5.22 11.63
CA TRP A 55 13.26 -4.72 12.99
C TRP A 55 11.95 -4.46 13.76
N VAL A 56 10.79 -4.45 13.12
CA VAL A 56 9.50 -4.25 13.81
C VAL A 56 9.21 -5.34 14.86
N PRO A 57 9.40 -6.63 14.57
CA PRO A 57 9.11 -7.69 15.55
C PRO A 57 9.92 -7.55 16.82
N VAL A 58 11.23 -7.32 16.73
CA VAL A 58 12.10 -7.22 17.91
C VAL A 58 11.86 -5.92 18.68
N PHE A 59 11.61 -4.81 17.98
CA PHE A 59 11.24 -3.52 18.59
C PHE A 59 9.90 -3.60 19.35
N GLY A 60 8.91 -4.30 18.78
CA GLY A 60 7.64 -4.57 19.46
C GLY A 60 7.84 -5.42 20.72
N SER A 61 8.61 -6.49 20.64
CA SER A 61 8.94 -7.36 21.77
C SER A 61 9.74 -6.64 22.86
N GLN A 62 10.65 -5.73 22.50
CA GLN A 62 11.39 -4.89 23.46
C GLN A 62 10.46 -4.08 24.36
N LYS A 63 9.41 -3.46 23.78
CA LYS A 63 8.39 -2.73 24.56
C LYS A 63 7.65 -3.64 25.54
N GLY A 64 7.36 -4.86 25.12
CA GLY A 64 6.77 -5.88 26.00
C GLY A 64 7.72 -6.29 27.14
N ALA A 65 9.00 -6.48 26.84
CA ALA A 65 10.03 -6.82 27.80
C ALA A 65 10.25 -5.72 28.85
N ILE A 66 10.29 -4.45 28.42
CA ILE A 66 10.38 -3.28 29.31
C ILE A 66 9.25 -3.33 30.34
N ALA A 67 8.00 -3.49 29.90
CA ALA A 67 6.84 -3.53 30.79
C ALA A 67 6.89 -4.68 31.81
N ILE A 68 7.45 -5.83 31.43
CA ILE A 68 7.63 -6.99 32.32
C ILE A 68 8.72 -6.72 33.37
N LEU A 69 9.87 -6.15 32.94
CA LEU A 69 10.98 -5.82 33.85
C LEU A 69 10.62 -4.71 34.84
N GLU A 70 9.90 -3.66 34.39
CA GLU A 70 9.36 -2.61 35.26
C GLU A 70 8.45 -3.19 36.34
N LYS A 71 7.52 -4.07 35.95
CA LYS A 71 6.61 -4.73 36.89
C LYS A 71 7.32 -5.60 37.90
N SER A 72 8.45 -6.21 37.52
CA SER A 72 9.27 -7.02 38.44
C SER A 72 10.23 -6.20 39.31
N GLY A 73 10.35 -4.91 39.10
CA GLY A 73 11.30 -4.04 39.79
C GLY A 73 12.76 -4.27 39.39
N THR A 74 13.01 -4.90 38.24
CA THR A 74 14.35 -5.16 37.71
C THR A 74 14.92 -3.92 37.08
N ALA A 75 16.11 -3.49 37.51
CA ALA A 75 16.82 -2.35 36.90
C ALA A 75 17.36 -2.74 35.51
N PHE A 76 17.23 -1.84 34.52
CA PHE A 76 17.76 -2.01 33.17
C PHE A 76 18.09 -0.66 32.53
N GLU A 77 18.88 -0.67 31.46
CA GLU A 77 19.13 0.46 30.59
C GLU A 77 18.60 0.14 29.19
N ALA A 78 17.52 0.84 28.78
CA ALA A 78 16.88 0.56 27.50
C ALA A 78 17.69 1.12 26.32
N SER A 79 18.02 0.28 25.36
CA SER A 79 18.67 0.68 24.13
C SER A 79 17.67 1.22 23.11
N ASN A 80 18.03 2.25 22.36
CA ASN A 80 17.26 2.77 21.22
C ASN A 80 17.59 2.04 19.91
N LEU A 81 18.50 1.08 19.91
CA LEU A 81 19.02 0.42 18.71
C LEU A 81 17.92 -0.10 17.78
N TYR A 82 16.92 -0.77 18.32
CA TYR A 82 15.86 -1.37 17.49
C TYR A 82 14.94 -0.31 16.86
N GLN A 83 14.66 0.76 17.59
CA GLN A 83 13.92 1.88 17.06
C GLN A 83 14.69 2.58 15.94
N GLU A 84 15.98 2.84 16.13
CA GLU A 84 16.84 3.47 15.12
C GLU A 84 16.95 2.60 13.86
N ARG A 85 17.12 1.30 14.01
CA ARG A 85 17.18 0.34 12.90
C ARG A 85 15.86 0.27 12.15
N TYR A 86 14.73 0.24 12.86
CA TYR A 86 13.41 0.27 12.24
C TYR A 86 13.17 1.57 11.45
N LEU A 87 13.52 2.73 12.03
CA LEU A 87 13.38 4.01 11.34
C LEU A 87 14.25 4.08 10.08
N ALA A 88 15.48 3.58 10.14
CA ALA A 88 16.36 3.51 8.98
C ALA A 88 15.80 2.59 7.87
N GLU A 89 15.22 1.44 8.24
CA GLU A 89 14.56 0.53 7.31
C GLU A 89 13.33 1.16 6.67
N LEU A 90 12.52 1.88 7.46
CA LEU A 90 11.35 2.61 6.99
C LEU A 90 11.74 3.73 6.01
N ASP A 91 12.76 4.49 6.33
CA ASP A 91 13.26 5.57 5.46
C ASP A 91 13.77 5.02 4.13
N ALA A 92 14.54 3.92 4.17
CA ALA A 92 15.02 3.25 2.96
C ALA A 92 13.84 2.74 2.10
N PHE A 93 12.82 2.15 2.72
CA PHE A 93 11.61 1.74 2.02
C PHE A 93 10.87 2.92 1.38
N CYS A 94 10.70 4.03 2.12
CA CYS A 94 10.04 5.23 1.60
C CYS A 94 10.80 5.83 0.40
N GLU A 95 12.13 5.88 0.44
CA GLU A 95 12.94 6.38 -0.69
C GLU A 95 12.84 5.45 -1.91
N GLU A 96 12.84 4.15 -1.70
CA GLU A 96 12.65 3.18 -2.79
C GLU A 96 11.26 3.34 -3.43
N GLN A 97 10.19 3.49 -2.64
CA GLN A 97 8.84 3.75 -3.16
C GLN A 97 8.79 5.04 -3.98
N LYS A 98 9.45 6.10 -3.50
CA LYS A 98 9.55 7.36 -4.25
C LYS A 98 10.31 7.18 -5.57
N ARG A 99 11.39 6.38 -5.59
CA ARG A 99 12.17 6.07 -6.79
C ARG A 99 11.30 5.33 -7.82
N VAL A 100 10.67 4.24 -7.41
CA VAL A 100 9.77 3.44 -8.25
C VAL A 100 8.64 4.30 -8.83
N GLN A 101 8.06 5.17 -8.00
CA GLN A 101 6.98 6.06 -8.45
C GLN A 101 7.46 7.09 -9.49
N ARG A 102 8.68 7.64 -9.33
CA ARG A 102 9.26 8.57 -10.33
C ARG A 102 9.52 7.86 -11.66
N GLU A 103 10.07 6.65 -11.62
CA GLU A 103 10.32 5.84 -12.82
C GLU A 103 9.02 5.49 -13.55
N LYS A 104 7.98 5.07 -12.80
CA LYS A 104 6.62 4.82 -13.32
C LYS A 104 6.05 6.06 -14.03
N GLN A 105 6.14 7.22 -13.38
CA GLN A 105 5.66 8.48 -13.98
C GLN A 105 6.45 8.89 -15.21
N ALA A 106 7.77 8.72 -15.21
CA ALA A 106 8.62 9.04 -16.35
C ALA A 106 8.30 8.15 -17.55
N LYS A 107 8.14 6.84 -17.33
CA LYS A 107 7.72 5.89 -18.36
C LYS A 107 6.35 6.25 -18.91
N PHE A 108 5.37 6.45 -18.05
CA PHE A 108 4.02 6.82 -18.46
C PHE A 108 3.98 8.10 -19.32
N LYS A 109 4.80 9.11 -18.94
CA LYS A 109 4.93 10.34 -19.71
C LYS A 109 5.57 10.11 -21.08
N ALA A 110 6.59 9.23 -21.16
CA ALA A 110 7.25 8.90 -22.42
C ALA A 110 6.30 8.15 -23.37
N ASP A 111 5.48 7.26 -22.84
CA ASP A 111 4.53 6.46 -23.61
C ASP A 111 3.28 7.27 -24.05
N ASN A 112 2.94 8.36 -23.33
CA ASN A 112 1.73 9.14 -23.57
C ASN A 112 1.99 10.67 -23.65
N PRO A 113 2.86 11.15 -24.55
CA PRO A 113 3.29 12.56 -24.59
C PRO A 113 2.15 13.54 -24.86
N GLU A 114 1.22 13.20 -25.75
CA GLU A 114 0.08 14.07 -26.12
C GLU A 114 -0.92 14.18 -24.98
N LEU A 115 -1.17 13.10 -24.23
CA LEU A 115 -2.05 13.13 -23.06
C LEU A 115 -1.46 14.06 -21.99
N PHE A 116 -0.14 13.98 -21.75
CA PHE A 116 0.54 14.91 -20.83
C PHE A 116 0.55 16.35 -21.29
N ARG A 117 0.66 16.59 -22.58
CA ARG A 117 0.63 17.95 -23.16
C ARG A 117 -0.76 18.59 -23.00
N ARG A 118 -1.83 17.84 -23.31
CA ARG A 118 -3.21 18.32 -23.27
C ARG A 118 -3.79 18.38 -21.86
N TYR A 119 -3.54 17.35 -21.05
CA TYR A 119 -4.14 17.18 -19.72
C TYR A 119 -3.09 16.92 -18.62
N PRO A 120 -2.16 17.87 -18.36
CA PRO A 120 -1.00 17.62 -17.50
C PRO A 120 -1.36 17.27 -16.04
N LYS A 121 -2.42 17.87 -15.48
CA LYS A 121 -2.86 17.57 -14.09
C LYS A 121 -3.47 16.17 -14.00
N PHE A 122 -4.36 15.85 -14.94
CA PHE A 122 -4.99 14.55 -15.03
C PHE A 122 -3.94 13.44 -15.24
N SER A 123 -3.05 13.60 -16.20
CA SER A 123 -2.00 12.62 -16.52
C SER A 123 -1.05 12.38 -15.35
N LYS A 124 -0.69 13.43 -14.58
CA LYS A 124 0.10 13.28 -13.36
C LYS A 124 -0.63 12.51 -12.26
N ALA A 125 -1.94 12.76 -12.10
CA ALA A 125 -2.76 12.03 -11.14
C ALA A 125 -2.89 10.56 -11.56
N LEU A 126 -3.19 10.31 -12.84
CA LEU A 126 -3.32 8.99 -13.41
C LEU A 126 -2.03 8.16 -13.25
N ALA A 127 -0.87 8.75 -13.56
CA ALA A 127 0.44 8.08 -13.39
C ALA A 127 0.76 7.65 -11.95
N LYS A 128 0.04 8.19 -10.96
CA LYS A 128 0.20 7.78 -9.55
C LYS A 128 -0.63 6.56 -9.19
N VAL A 129 -1.77 6.37 -9.84
CA VAL A 129 -2.76 5.36 -9.48
C VAL A 129 -2.74 4.13 -10.39
N LEU A 130 -2.25 4.27 -11.62
CA LEU A 130 -2.15 3.13 -12.55
C LEU A 130 -1.14 2.10 -12.08
N ASP A 131 -1.54 0.85 -12.13
CA ASP A 131 -0.68 -0.31 -11.91
C ASP A 131 -0.03 -0.80 -13.22
N PRO A 132 1.03 -1.63 -13.18
CA PRO A 132 1.67 -2.16 -14.39
C PRO A 132 0.75 -2.96 -15.31
N THR A 133 -0.34 -3.49 -14.79
CA THR A 133 -1.35 -4.27 -15.53
C THR A 133 -2.48 -3.41 -16.11
N ASP A 134 -2.53 -2.13 -15.76
CA ASP A 134 -3.56 -1.21 -16.23
C ASP A 134 -3.26 -0.77 -17.66
N GLU A 135 -4.30 -0.68 -18.48
CA GLU A 135 -4.17 -0.35 -19.90
C GLU A 135 -4.74 1.04 -20.22
N ILE A 136 -3.95 1.79 -21.00
CA ILE A 136 -4.45 2.96 -21.72
C ILE A 136 -4.72 2.52 -23.14
N GLN A 137 -5.98 2.57 -23.56
CA GLN A 137 -6.39 2.16 -24.89
C GLN A 137 -5.87 3.14 -25.93
N PRO A 138 -5.57 2.69 -27.16
CA PRO A 138 -5.19 3.57 -28.25
C PRO A 138 -6.23 4.69 -28.50
N ALA A 139 -5.82 5.74 -29.19
CA ALA A 139 -6.70 6.82 -29.59
C ALA A 139 -7.88 6.28 -30.42
N ALA A 140 -9.08 6.78 -30.15
CA ALA A 140 -10.23 6.47 -30.97
C ALA A 140 -10.20 7.30 -32.27
N THR A 141 -10.80 6.75 -33.34
CA THR A 141 -11.02 7.50 -34.56
C THR A 141 -12.33 8.33 -34.47
N GLU A 142 -12.41 9.37 -35.26
CA GLU A 142 -13.66 10.16 -35.36
C GLU A 142 -14.87 9.29 -35.75
N GLU A 143 -14.64 8.28 -36.60
CA GLU A 143 -15.70 7.35 -37.02
C GLU A 143 -16.19 6.48 -35.85
N GLN A 144 -15.28 5.99 -35.00
CA GLN A 144 -15.63 5.24 -33.81
C GLN A 144 -16.43 6.08 -32.81
N ILE A 145 -15.99 7.33 -32.60
CA ILE A 145 -16.71 8.29 -31.74
C ILE A 145 -18.12 8.58 -32.29
N ALA A 146 -18.23 8.95 -33.57
CA ALA A 146 -19.51 9.20 -34.21
C ALA A 146 -20.42 7.95 -34.25
N GLY A 147 -19.83 6.75 -34.41
CA GLY A 147 -20.55 5.50 -34.32
C GLY A 147 -21.16 5.30 -32.94
N ARG A 148 -20.40 5.60 -31.89
CA ARG A 148 -20.91 5.47 -30.52
C ARG A 148 -21.97 6.51 -30.18
N GLU A 149 -21.81 7.75 -30.62
CA GLU A 149 -22.82 8.81 -30.47
C GLU A 149 -24.15 8.38 -31.11
N ARG A 150 -24.11 7.81 -32.33
CA ARG A 150 -25.31 7.30 -33.00
C ARG A 150 -25.97 6.14 -32.25
N THR A 151 -25.15 5.22 -31.70
CA THR A 151 -25.66 4.06 -30.92
C THR A 151 -26.38 4.51 -29.66
N LEU A 152 -25.84 5.53 -28.99
CA LEU A 152 -26.39 6.04 -27.73
C LEU A 152 -27.43 7.15 -27.96
N ASP A 153 -27.62 7.60 -29.21
CA ASP A 153 -28.44 8.78 -29.51
C ASP A 153 -28.10 9.97 -28.60
N PHE A 154 -26.79 10.28 -28.50
CA PHE A 154 -26.24 11.28 -27.59
C PHE A 154 -25.02 11.95 -28.22
N THR A 155 -24.98 13.27 -28.23
CA THR A 155 -23.82 14.02 -28.73
C THR A 155 -22.85 14.31 -27.60
N LEU A 156 -21.61 13.84 -27.74
CA LEU A 156 -20.57 14.07 -26.75
C LEU A 156 -20.11 15.54 -26.75
N PRO A 157 -19.86 16.12 -25.56
CA PRO A 157 -19.20 17.41 -25.47
C PRO A 157 -17.85 17.41 -26.20
N SER A 158 -17.47 18.52 -26.80
CA SER A 158 -16.23 18.65 -27.58
C SER A 158 -14.99 18.21 -26.78
N GLN A 159 -14.93 18.56 -25.51
CA GLN A 159 -13.83 18.19 -24.62
C GLN A 159 -13.72 16.67 -24.42
N VAL A 160 -14.84 15.96 -24.35
CA VAL A 160 -14.89 14.49 -24.22
C VAL A 160 -14.47 13.83 -25.54
N ARG A 161 -14.93 14.37 -26.68
CA ARG A 161 -14.49 13.94 -28.03
C ARG A 161 -12.98 14.11 -28.18
N GLU A 162 -12.44 15.28 -27.83
CA GLU A 162 -10.99 15.53 -27.87
C GLU A 162 -10.21 14.57 -26.98
N PHE A 163 -10.74 14.20 -25.82
CA PHE A 163 -10.12 13.21 -24.97
C PHE A 163 -10.09 11.84 -25.65
N PHE A 164 -11.20 11.40 -26.27
CA PHE A 164 -11.25 10.11 -26.97
C PHE A 164 -10.33 10.04 -28.19
N LEU A 165 -10.02 11.16 -28.80
CA LEU A 165 -9.02 11.26 -29.88
C LEU A 165 -7.57 11.11 -29.35
N LEU A 166 -7.35 11.10 -28.03
CA LEU A 166 -6.06 10.80 -27.40
C LEU A 166 -6.00 9.37 -26.84
N THR A 167 -7.12 8.87 -26.35
CA THR A 167 -7.26 7.51 -25.85
C THR A 167 -8.72 7.07 -25.87
N ALA A 168 -9.01 5.87 -26.37
CA ALA A 168 -10.35 5.30 -26.35
C ALA A 168 -10.83 4.92 -24.94
N GLY A 169 -9.96 4.99 -23.95
CA GLY A 169 -10.30 4.75 -22.56
C GLY A 169 -9.11 4.28 -21.73
N ILE A 170 -9.38 4.15 -20.45
CA ILE A 170 -8.39 3.71 -19.46
C ILE A 170 -9.04 2.58 -18.64
N GLN A 171 -8.45 1.40 -18.72
CA GLN A 171 -8.85 0.26 -17.91
C GLN A 171 -7.86 0.10 -16.75
N ALA A 172 -8.34 0.34 -15.54
CA ALA A 172 -7.56 0.22 -14.33
C ALA A 172 -8.09 -0.94 -13.46
N SER A 173 -7.24 -1.48 -12.61
CA SER A 173 -7.61 -2.52 -11.64
C SER A 173 -8.77 -2.10 -10.72
N THR A 174 -8.95 -0.79 -10.50
CA THR A 174 -9.99 -0.20 -9.66
C THR A 174 -11.23 0.24 -10.44
N GLY A 175 -11.27 0.08 -11.77
CA GLY A 175 -12.42 0.48 -12.58
C GLY A 175 -12.07 0.80 -14.02
N VAL A 176 -13.09 1.19 -14.79
CA VAL A 176 -12.95 1.66 -16.16
C VAL A 176 -13.21 3.16 -16.18
N ILE A 177 -12.23 3.93 -16.64
CA ILE A 177 -12.29 5.39 -16.68
C ILE A 177 -12.40 5.83 -18.14
N LEU A 178 -13.43 6.61 -18.45
CA LEU A 178 -13.63 7.20 -19.79
C LEU A 178 -13.47 6.20 -20.94
N SER A 179 -14.21 5.07 -20.89
CA SER A 179 -14.17 4.07 -21.98
C SER A 179 -15.19 4.38 -23.05
N LEU A 180 -14.71 4.59 -24.28
CA LEU A 180 -15.60 4.80 -25.43
C LEU A 180 -16.49 3.57 -25.69
N SER A 181 -15.96 2.37 -25.60
CA SER A 181 -16.70 1.12 -25.81
C SER A 181 -17.63 0.79 -24.64
N GLY A 182 -17.25 1.18 -23.43
CA GLY A 182 -18.00 0.93 -22.19
C GLY A 182 -19.04 2.00 -21.85
N MET A 183 -19.17 3.06 -22.65
CA MET A 183 -20.19 4.08 -22.42
C MET A 183 -21.60 3.48 -22.53
N PHE A 184 -22.49 3.90 -21.65
CA PHE A 184 -23.92 3.56 -21.72
C PHE A 184 -24.77 4.75 -21.25
N ASP A 185 -26.05 4.71 -21.57
CA ASP A 185 -27.01 5.70 -21.07
C ASP A 185 -27.74 5.16 -19.83
N LEU A 186 -28.04 6.08 -18.93
CA LEU A 186 -28.80 5.82 -17.71
C LEU A 186 -29.83 6.90 -17.52
N THR A 187 -31.07 6.51 -17.21
CA THR A 187 -32.13 7.46 -16.89
C THR A 187 -32.36 7.52 -15.39
N ILE A 188 -32.21 8.72 -14.81
CA ILE A 188 -32.42 8.97 -13.39
C ILE A 188 -33.41 10.11 -13.26
N HIS A 189 -34.52 9.89 -12.56
CA HIS A 189 -35.60 10.88 -12.37
C HIS A 189 -36.14 11.48 -13.68
N GLY A 190 -36.15 10.71 -14.76
CA GLY A 190 -36.63 11.16 -16.10
C GLY A 190 -35.60 11.93 -16.92
N GLU A 191 -34.43 12.20 -16.39
CA GLU A 191 -33.29 12.79 -17.11
C GLU A 191 -32.32 11.72 -17.58
N ARG A 192 -31.79 11.89 -18.78
CA ARG A 192 -30.86 10.94 -19.42
C ARG A 192 -29.43 11.37 -19.23
N TYR A 193 -28.60 10.44 -18.74
CA TYR A 193 -27.19 10.64 -18.49
C TYR A 193 -26.35 9.66 -19.32
N CYS A 194 -25.21 10.14 -19.83
CA CYS A 194 -24.22 9.28 -20.45
C CYS A 194 -23.15 8.93 -19.40
N VAL A 195 -23.02 7.64 -19.09
CA VAL A 195 -22.01 7.13 -18.16
C VAL A 195 -20.71 6.90 -18.94
N LEU A 196 -19.63 7.54 -18.50
CA LEU A 196 -18.32 7.51 -19.16
C LEU A 196 -17.35 6.51 -18.49
N GLY A 197 -17.67 6.02 -17.30
CA GLY A 197 -16.80 5.10 -16.56
C GLY A 197 -17.43 4.61 -15.27
N GLU A 198 -16.83 3.58 -14.71
CA GLU A 198 -17.26 2.92 -13.49
C GLU A 198 -16.06 2.74 -12.56
N PHE A 199 -16.28 2.94 -11.26
CA PHE A 199 -15.33 2.60 -10.22
C PHE A 199 -15.85 1.42 -9.42
N TRP A 200 -15.03 0.40 -9.29
CA TRP A 200 -15.35 -0.74 -8.44
C TRP A 200 -14.78 -0.49 -7.05
N LYS A 201 -15.68 -0.37 -6.08
CA LYS A 201 -15.26 -0.38 -4.67
C LYS A 201 -15.23 -1.84 -4.25
N GLU A 202 -14.07 -2.32 -3.79
CA GLU A 202 -14.03 -3.58 -3.06
C GLU A 202 -14.98 -3.46 -1.87
N ALA A 203 -15.92 -4.42 -1.77
CA ALA A 203 -16.77 -4.52 -0.61
C ALA A 203 -15.89 -4.99 0.55
N ASP A 204 -15.72 -4.15 1.57
CA ASP A 204 -15.08 -4.48 2.84
C ASP A 204 -15.88 -5.58 3.58
#